data_a86699db89972529e9806d453e03cc45
#
_entry.id   a86699db89972529e9806d453e03cc45
#
_cell.length_a   1.000
_cell.length_b   1.000
_cell.length_c   1.000
_cell.angle_alpha   90.00
_cell.angle_beta   90.00
_cell.angle_gamma   90.00
#
_symmetry.space_group_name_H-M   'P 1'
#
loop_
_entity.id
_entity.type
_entity.pdbx_description
1 polymer ?
#
loop_
_entity_poly.entity_id
_entity_poly.type
_entity_poly.pdbx_seq_one_letter_code
_entity_poly.pdbx_strand_id
1 'polypeptide(L)'
;MTSVCFTRIPIILQIKQSFDSLCIGIFCLGFLAGCGERISEHGHVINQAEMDTIKIGQTNRADIIDMLGRPSFEGAFDSRKIYYVSQIMELQVAGINKTKSRVIYAFTFDENNKLQEIDLVDEKSGLNVAHIESKTPTPGDTFGVVEQIFSNLKRQQATE
;
A
#
# COMPACT_ATOMS: atom_id res chain seq x y z
N MET A 1 17.62 -11.38 80.59
CA MET A 1 17.01 -10.09 80.31
C MET A 1 17.44 -9.73 78.90
N THR A 2 16.62 -10.09 77.88
CA THR A 2 16.92 -9.92 76.49
C THR A 2 15.91 -8.89 75.91
N SER A 3 16.38 -7.65 75.64
CA SER A 3 15.61 -6.59 75.05
C SER A 3 15.42 -6.85 73.56
N VAL A 4 14.21 -7.13 73.17
CA VAL A 4 13.81 -7.19 71.77
C VAL A 4 13.55 -5.75 71.29
N CYS A 5 14.47 -5.22 70.49
CA CYS A 5 14.29 -3.93 69.79
C CYS A 5 13.40 -4.14 68.59
N PHE A 6 12.13 -3.82 68.73
CA PHE A 6 11.14 -3.87 67.64
C PHE A 6 11.26 -2.59 66.80
N THR A 7 12.00 -2.71 65.69
CA THR A 7 12.18 -1.60 64.75
C THR A 7 10.85 -1.34 64.05
N ARG A 8 10.12 -0.32 64.49
CA ARG A 8 8.95 0.23 63.77
C ARG A 8 9.42 0.84 62.45
N ILE A 9 9.34 0.10 61.34
CA ILE A 9 9.45 0.68 60.00
C ILE A 9 8.28 1.61 59.84
N PRO A 10 8.50 2.91 59.54
CA PRO A 10 7.40 3.87 59.47
C PRO A 10 6.46 3.51 58.30
N ILE A 11 5.22 3.27 58.62
CA ILE A 11 4.11 2.97 57.68
C ILE A 11 4.09 3.94 56.50
N ILE A 12 4.50 5.18 56.72
CA ILE A 12 4.63 6.24 55.69
C ILE A 12 5.60 5.86 54.55
N LEU A 13 6.66 5.12 54.83
CA LEU A 13 7.62 4.71 53.79
C LEU A 13 7.06 3.62 52.90
N GLN A 14 6.24 2.73 53.44
CA GLN A 14 5.53 1.69 52.66
C GLN A 14 4.47 2.28 51.75
N ILE A 15 3.74 3.26 52.22
CA ILE A 15 2.68 3.94 51.41
C ILE A 15 3.31 4.65 50.23
N LYS A 16 4.44 5.34 50.43
CA LYS A 16 5.14 6.03 49.36
C LYS A 16 5.64 5.07 48.28
N GLN A 17 6.19 3.93 48.66
CA GLN A 17 6.72 2.93 47.74
C GLN A 17 5.61 2.25 46.93
N SER A 18 4.39 2.07 47.50
CA SER A 18 3.23 1.59 46.76
C SER A 18 2.68 2.61 45.76
N PHE A 19 2.73 3.89 46.13
CA PHE A 19 2.29 4.95 45.21
C PHE A 19 3.22 5.11 44.00
N ASP A 20 4.55 5.06 44.25
CA ASP A 20 5.53 5.16 43.17
C ASP A 20 5.41 3.97 42.20
N SER A 21 5.20 2.74 42.71
CA SER A 21 4.97 1.55 41.88
C SER A 21 3.69 1.61 41.09
N LEU A 22 2.60 2.18 41.65
CA LEU A 22 1.33 2.37 40.95
C LEU A 22 1.43 3.39 39.83
N CYS A 23 2.14 4.52 40.07
CA CYS A 23 2.38 5.54 39.06
C CYS A 23 3.21 5.03 37.88
N ILE A 24 4.26 4.22 38.18
CA ILE A 24 5.07 3.59 37.12
C ILE A 24 4.22 2.62 36.30
N GLY A 25 3.35 1.84 36.94
CA GLY A 25 2.46 0.91 36.25
C GLY A 25 1.47 1.61 35.31
N ILE A 26 0.84 2.72 35.75
CA ILE A 26 -0.06 3.53 34.94
C ILE A 26 0.69 4.22 33.80
N PHE A 27 1.90 4.72 34.03
CA PHE A 27 2.74 5.32 33.02
C PHE A 27 3.15 4.32 31.94
N CYS A 28 3.51 3.09 32.30
CA CYS A 28 3.83 2.03 31.34
C CYS A 28 2.61 1.59 30.52
N LEU A 29 1.40 1.52 31.13
CA LEU A 29 0.16 1.21 30.37
C LEU A 29 -0.18 2.30 29.34
N GLY A 30 0.13 3.56 29.62
CA GLY A 30 -0.11 4.68 28.69
C GLY A 30 0.71 4.60 27.41
N PHE A 31 1.89 3.99 27.43
CA PHE A 31 2.74 3.84 26.25
C PHE A 31 2.29 2.74 25.28
N LEU A 32 1.45 1.79 25.70
CA LEU A 32 0.94 0.71 24.84
C LEU A 32 -0.23 1.12 23.96
N ALA A 33 -0.83 2.29 24.17
CA ALA A 33 -2.01 2.75 23.42
C ALA A 33 -1.68 3.45 22.08
N GLY A 34 -0.42 3.52 21.68
CA GLY A 34 0.06 4.32 20.55
C GLY A 34 0.04 3.68 19.16
N CYS A 35 -0.44 2.44 18.99
CA CYS A 35 -0.53 1.80 17.68
C CYS A 35 -1.83 2.21 16.97
N GLY A 36 -1.84 3.38 16.32
CA GLY A 36 -2.92 3.82 15.44
C GLY A 36 -2.77 3.25 14.03
N GLU A 37 -3.89 2.93 13.41
CA GLU A 37 -4.00 2.62 11.99
C GLU A 37 -3.45 3.81 11.17
N ARG A 38 -2.55 3.55 10.23
CA ARG A 38 -2.04 4.55 9.30
C ARG A 38 -2.76 4.42 7.97
N ILE A 39 -3.39 5.51 7.55
CA ILE A 39 -4.00 5.63 6.23
C ILE A 39 -2.97 6.28 5.30
N SER A 40 -2.79 5.72 4.11
CA SER A 40 -1.96 6.28 3.04
C SER A 40 -2.80 6.49 1.80
N GLU A 41 -2.77 7.70 1.28
CA GLU A 41 -3.46 8.06 0.04
C GLU A 41 -2.45 8.07 -1.10
N HIS A 42 -2.83 7.46 -2.21
CA HIS A 42 -2.04 7.38 -3.44
C HIS A 42 -2.86 7.86 -4.62
N GLY A 43 -2.25 8.69 -5.46
CA GLY A 43 -2.89 9.27 -6.63
C GLY A 43 -3.64 10.56 -6.31
N HIS A 44 -4.55 10.96 -7.19
CA HIS A 44 -5.31 12.20 -7.06
C HIS A 44 -6.75 11.90 -6.60
N VAL A 45 -7.09 12.38 -5.41
CA VAL A 45 -8.45 12.29 -4.88
C VAL A 45 -9.27 13.44 -5.46
N ILE A 46 -10.17 13.15 -6.38
CA ILE A 46 -11.05 14.15 -6.99
C ILE A 46 -12.19 14.45 -6.02
N ASN A 47 -12.37 15.73 -5.70
CA ASN A 47 -13.44 16.19 -4.84
C ASN A 47 -14.75 16.34 -5.62
N GLN A 48 -15.89 16.18 -4.93
CA GLN A 48 -17.21 16.35 -5.55
C GLN A 48 -17.36 17.76 -6.18
N ALA A 49 -16.82 18.79 -5.53
CA ALA A 49 -16.88 20.16 -6.06
C ALA A 49 -16.11 20.33 -7.38
N GLU A 50 -15.02 19.62 -7.58
CA GLU A 50 -14.26 19.59 -8.84
C GLU A 50 -15.06 18.87 -9.92
N MET A 51 -15.67 17.73 -9.58
CA MET A 51 -16.54 16.99 -10.52
C MET A 51 -17.76 17.79 -10.97
N ASP A 52 -18.38 18.57 -10.09
CA ASP A 52 -19.55 19.38 -10.41
C ASP A 52 -19.23 20.52 -11.41
N THR A 53 -17.96 20.90 -11.49
CA THR A 53 -17.48 21.92 -12.44
C THR A 53 -17.28 21.35 -13.85
N ILE A 54 -17.04 20.04 -13.95
CA ILE A 54 -16.77 19.34 -15.22
C ILE A 54 -18.09 19.03 -15.92
N LYS A 55 -18.27 19.59 -17.12
CA LYS A 55 -19.49 19.42 -17.91
C LYS A 55 -19.21 18.72 -19.25
N ILE A 56 -19.92 17.62 -19.47
CA ILE A 56 -19.87 16.89 -20.75
C ILE A 56 -20.27 17.81 -21.91
N GLY A 57 -19.49 17.76 -22.99
CA GLY A 57 -19.69 18.57 -24.21
C GLY A 57 -19.17 20.02 -24.13
N GLN A 58 -18.80 20.52 -22.94
CA GLN A 58 -18.31 21.88 -22.73
C GLN A 58 -16.85 21.94 -22.31
N THR A 59 -16.45 21.13 -21.33
CA THR A 59 -15.09 21.12 -20.76
C THR A 59 -14.11 20.50 -21.75
N ASN A 60 -12.95 21.15 -21.91
CA ASN A 60 -11.87 20.65 -22.75
C ASN A 60 -10.89 19.81 -21.93
N ARG A 61 -10.08 18.99 -22.62
CA ARG A 61 -9.00 18.22 -22.01
C ARG A 61 -8.02 19.11 -21.23
N ALA A 62 -7.66 20.28 -21.78
CA ALA A 62 -6.75 21.20 -21.10
C ALA A 62 -7.34 21.72 -19.79
N ASP A 63 -8.64 22.07 -19.78
CA ASP A 63 -9.33 22.55 -18.59
C ASP A 63 -9.33 21.51 -17.48
N ILE A 64 -9.52 20.22 -17.84
CA ILE A 64 -9.46 19.10 -16.86
C ILE A 64 -8.05 18.96 -16.28
N ILE A 65 -7.00 19.04 -17.11
CA ILE A 65 -5.61 18.97 -16.67
C ILE A 65 -5.24 20.16 -15.78
N ASP A 66 -5.76 21.34 -16.10
CA ASP A 66 -5.52 22.55 -15.29
C ASP A 66 -6.22 22.50 -13.94
N MET A 67 -7.43 21.92 -13.87
CA MET A 67 -8.20 21.76 -12.62
C MET A 67 -7.71 20.59 -11.77
N LEU A 68 -7.54 19.42 -12.37
CA LEU A 68 -7.21 18.17 -11.64
C LEU A 68 -5.71 17.87 -11.62
N GLY A 69 -4.88 18.64 -12.35
CA GLY A 69 -3.48 18.33 -12.53
C GLY A 69 -3.25 17.23 -13.57
N ARG A 70 -2.02 16.71 -13.62
CA ARG A 70 -1.62 15.67 -14.58
C ARG A 70 -2.35 14.37 -14.33
N PRO A 71 -2.87 13.71 -15.40
CA PRO A 71 -3.50 12.40 -15.27
C PRO A 71 -2.51 11.35 -14.79
N SER A 72 -3.00 10.30 -14.14
CA SER A 72 -2.19 9.16 -13.71
C SER A 72 -1.60 8.43 -14.90
N PHE A 73 -2.38 8.27 -15.97
CA PHE A 73 -1.92 7.73 -17.25
C PHE A 73 -2.89 8.12 -18.38
N GLU A 74 -2.41 7.99 -19.60
CA GLU A 74 -3.18 8.15 -20.82
C GLU A 74 -3.48 6.78 -21.44
N GLY A 75 -4.55 6.66 -22.21
CA GLY A 75 -4.91 5.41 -22.86
C GLY A 75 -3.82 4.98 -23.85
N ALA A 76 -3.26 3.78 -23.67
CA ALA A 76 -2.19 3.27 -24.50
C ALA A 76 -2.59 3.03 -25.96
N PHE A 77 -3.86 2.71 -26.21
CA PHE A 77 -4.42 2.44 -27.54
C PHE A 77 -5.33 3.56 -28.03
N ASP A 78 -5.79 4.43 -27.15
CA ASP A 78 -6.64 5.56 -27.48
C ASP A 78 -6.19 6.78 -26.68
N SER A 79 -5.45 7.67 -27.34
CA SER A 79 -4.95 8.92 -26.74
C SER A 79 -6.05 9.89 -26.33
N ARG A 80 -7.30 9.64 -26.75
CA ARG A 80 -8.47 10.43 -26.34
C ARG A 80 -8.98 10.10 -24.94
N LYS A 81 -8.37 9.10 -24.28
CA LYS A 81 -8.73 8.73 -22.91
C LYS A 81 -7.62 9.09 -21.92
N ILE A 82 -8.00 9.74 -20.82
CA ILE A 82 -7.11 9.98 -19.70
C ILE A 82 -7.72 9.39 -18.44
N TYR A 83 -6.85 8.94 -17.53
CA TYR A 83 -7.26 8.24 -16.33
C TYR A 83 -6.67 8.90 -15.09
N TYR A 84 -7.53 9.12 -14.09
CA TYR A 84 -7.15 9.53 -12.75
C TYR A 84 -7.44 8.40 -11.79
N VAL A 85 -6.42 7.92 -11.11
CA VAL A 85 -6.53 6.84 -10.13
C VAL A 85 -6.35 7.40 -8.74
N SER A 86 -7.29 7.09 -7.87
CA SER A 86 -7.21 7.36 -6.44
C SER A 86 -7.27 6.05 -5.68
N GLN A 87 -6.36 5.85 -4.73
CA GLN A 87 -6.33 4.66 -3.89
C GLN A 87 -6.04 5.05 -2.44
N ILE A 88 -6.89 4.58 -1.55
CA ILE A 88 -6.70 4.70 -0.10
C ILE A 88 -6.30 3.32 0.44
N MET A 89 -5.14 3.27 1.07
CA MET A 89 -4.61 2.06 1.67
C MET A 89 -4.53 2.19 3.19
N GLU A 90 -4.91 1.12 3.87
CA GLU A 90 -4.72 0.92 5.29
C GLU A 90 -3.39 0.20 5.51
N LEU A 91 -2.44 0.89 6.16
CA LEU A 91 -1.12 0.36 6.48
C LEU A 91 -1.14 -0.28 7.86
N GLN A 92 -1.02 -1.59 7.93
CA GLN A 92 -0.94 -2.32 9.19
C GLN A 92 0.51 -2.44 9.67
N VAL A 93 0.75 -2.21 10.97
CA VAL A 93 2.11 -2.19 11.56
C VAL A 93 2.81 -3.55 11.46
N ALA A 94 2.09 -4.66 11.44
CA ALA A 94 2.63 -6.01 11.37
C ALA A 94 1.78 -6.93 10.47
N GLY A 95 1.14 -6.38 9.44
CA GLY A 95 0.21 -7.11 8.59
C GLY A 95 0.36 -6.77 7.11
N ILE A 96 -0.54 -7.34 6.31
CA ILE A 96 -0.63 -7.05 4.89
C ILE A 96 -1.43 -5.76 4.71
N ASN A 97 -0.86 -4.80 3.99
CA ASN A 97 -1.56 -3.58 3.63
C ASN A 97 -2.83 -3.91 2.84
N LYS A 98 -3.95 -3.29 3.22
CA LYS A 98 -5.23 -3.50 2.57
C LYS A 98 -5.65 -2.26 1.81
N THR A 99 -6.16 -2.45 0.60
CA THR A 99 -6.83 -1.39 -0.13
C THR A 99 -8.20 -1.16 0.52
N LYS A 100 -8.43 0.05 1.02
CA LYS A 100 -9.69 0.45 1.63
C LYS A 100 -10.67 1.00 0.60
N SER A 101 -10.14 1.70 -0.39
CA SER A 101 -10.90 2.22 -1.51
C SER A 101 -9.99 2.44 -2.72
N ARG A 102 -10.50 2.15 -3.90
CA ARG A 102 -9.88 2.50 -5.18
C ARG A 102 -10.96 3.03 -6.10
N VAL A 103 -10.69 4.17 -6.70
CA VAL A 103 -11.58 4.82 -7.67
C VAL A 103 -10.75 5.21 -8.88
N ILE A 104 -11.26 4.90 -10.05
CA ILE A 104 -10.65 5.27 -11.34
C ILE A 104 -11.68 6.08 -12.10
N TYR A 105 -11.33 7.31 -12.42
CA TYR A 105 -12.09 8.14 -13.35
C TYR A 105 -11.46 8.05 -14.73
N ALA A 106 -12.24 7.66 -15.73
CA ALA A 106 -11.83 7.66 -17.12
C ALA A 106 -12.59 8.76 -17.86
N PHE A 107 -11.86 9.74 -18.36
CA PHE A 107 -12.41 10.83 -19.17
C PHE A 107 -12.13 10.52 -20.63
N THR A 108 -13.18 10.44 -21.44
CA THR A 108 -13.11 10.21 -22.88
C THR A 108 -13.41 11.51 -23.61
N PHE A 109 -12.54 11.88 -24.57
CA PHE A 109 -12.66 13.10 -25.37
C PHE A 109 -13.01 12.81 -26.81
N ASP A 110 -13.67 13.76 -27.44
CA ASP A 110 -13.93 13.75 -28.91
C ASP A 110 -12.68 14.19 -29.70
N GLU A 111 -12.79 14.23 -31.01
CA GLU A 111 -11.73 14.69 -31.93
C GLU A 111 -11.35 16.16 -31.71
N ASN A 112 -12.22 16.96 -31.11
CA ASN A 112 -12.00 18.37 -30.79
C ASN A 112 -11.49 18.59 -29.36
N ASN A 113 -11.05 17.52 -28.67
CA ASN A 113 -10.63 17.50 -27.25
C ASN A 113 -11.72 17.96 -26.28
N LYS A 114 -13.00 17.84 -26.63
CA LYS A 114 -14.11 18.09 -25.71
C LYS A 114 -14.50 16.80 -25.00
N LEU A 115 -14.82 16.92 -23.72
CA LEU A 115 -15.26 15.80 -22.89
C LEU A 115 -16.55 15.20 -23.44
N GLN A 116 -16.51 13.92 -23.79
CA GLN A 116 -17.64 13.16 -24.32
C GLN A 116 -18.29 12.28 -23.24
N GLU A 117 -17.47 11.65 -22.39
CA GLU A 117 -17.93 10.67 -21.42
C GLU A 117 -17.04 10.65 -20.17
N ILE A 118 -17.65 10.36 -19.05
CA ILE A 118 -16.96 10.13 -17.77
C ILE A 118 -17.37 8.75 -17.26
N ASP A 119 -16.43 7.82 -17.19
CA ASP A 119 -16.63 6.50 -16.61
C ASP A 119 -16.03 6.45 -15.22
N LEU A 120 -16.76 5.87 -14.27
CA LEU A 120 -16.30 5.62 -12.91
C LEU A 120 -16.15 4.11 -12.69
N VAL A 121 -14.94 3.68 -12.39
CA VAL A 121 -14.65 2.29 -12.02
C VAL A 121 -14.23 2.25 -10.56
N ASP A 122 -15.00 1.58 -9.74
CA ASP A 122 -14.73 1.39 -8.32
C ASP A 122 -14.05 0.03 -8.03
N GLU A 123 -13.64 -0.19 -6.78
CA GLU A 123 -13.01 -1.43 -6.35
C GLU A 123 -13.91 -2.67 -6.58
N LYS A 124 -15.23 -2.51 -6.53
CA LYS A 124 -16.20 -3.60 -6.71
C LYS A 124 -16.22 -4.13 -8.14
N SER A 125 -15.79 -3.31 -9.09
CA SER A 125 -15.63 -3.67 -10.51
C SER A 125 -14.33 -4.44 -10.77
N GLY A 126 -13.49 -4.62 -9.76
CA GLY A 126 -12.22 -5.34 -9.85
C GLY A 126 -12.43 -6.85 -10.05
N LEU A 127 -11.70 -7.43 -11.00
CA LEU A 127 -11.66 -8.87 -11.20
C LEU A 127 -10.60 -9.50 -10.30
N ASN A 128 -10.95 -10.57 -9.59
CA ASN A 128 -9.98 -11.40 -8.90
C ASN A 128 -9.17 -12.20 -9.94
N VAL A 129 -7.91 -11.81 -10.11
CA VAL A 129 -6.99 -12.56 -10.97
C VAL A 129 -6.39 -13.68 -10.15
N ALA A 130 -6.79 -14.92 -10.46
CA ALA A 130 -6.17 -16.10 -9.88
C ALA A 130 -4.80 -16.32 -10.53
N HIS A 131 -3.78 -16.60 -9.70
CA HIS A 131 -2.48 -17.01 -10.21
C HIS A 131 -2.62 -18.41 -10.85
N ILE A 132 -2.34 -18.50 -12.14
CA ILE A 132 -2.32 -19.79 -12.84
C ILE A 132 -0.94 -20.41 -12.62
N GLU A 133 -0.88 -21.51 -11.88
CA GLU A 133 0.37 -22.24 -11.61
C GLU A 133 0.89 -23.03 -12.82
N SER A 134 0.24 -22.95 -13.98
CA SER A 134 0.70 -23.63 -15.17
C SER A 134 2.03 -23.06 -15.64
N LYS A 135 3.09 -23.84 -15.53
CA LYS A 135 4.39 -23.52 -16.10
C LYS A 135 4.35 -23.77 -17.60
N THR A 136 4.67 -22.79 -18.39
CA THR A 136 4.92 -22.96 -19.81
C THR A 136 6.19 -23.83 -19.98
N PRO A 137 6.13 -25.03 -20.59
CA PRO A 137 7.33 -25.79 -20.86
C PRO A 137 8.18 -24.98 -21.83
N THR A 138 9.26 -24.42 -21.34
CA THR A 138 10.26 -23.79 -22.19
C THR A 138 11.06 -24.95 -22.82
N PRO A 139 11.12 -25.09 -24.14
CA PRO A 139 12.03 -26.03 -24.78
C PRO A 139 13.46 -25.50 -24.60
N GLY A 140 14.00 -25.71 -23.43
CA GLY A 140 15.39 -25.52 -23.10
C GLY A 140 16.02 -26.90 -22.98
N ASP A 141 17.23 -27.05 -23.49
CA ASP A 141 18.00 -28.27 -23.34
C ASP A 141 18.01 -28.70 -21.88
N THR A 142 17.36 -29.82 -21.60
CA THR A 142 17.43 -30.50 -20.31
C THR A 142 18.76 -31.21 -20.19
N PHE A 143 19.85 -30.45 -20.24
CA PHE A 143 21.14 -31.02 -19.86
C PHE A 143 21.10 -31.35 -18.37
N GLY A 144 21.07 -32.62 -18.06
CA GLY A 144 21.20 -33.10 -16.69
C GLY A 144 22.51 -32.56 -16.08
N VAL A 145 22.51 -32.31 -14.77
CA VAL A 145 23.70 -31.80 -14.05
C VAL A 145 24.94 -32.64 -14.39
N VAL A 146 24.76 -33.94 -14.57
CA VAL A 146 25.82 -34.89 -14.95
C VAL A 146 26.37 -34.59 -16.35
N GLU A 147 25.52 -34.35 -17.34
CA GLU A 147 25.91 -33.99 -18.71
C GLU A 147 26.67 -32.66 -18.80
N GLN A 148 26.29 -31.70 -17.96
CA GLN A 148 26.93 -30.41 -17.87
C GLN A 148 28.36 -30.51 -17.30
N ILE A 149 28.56 -31.41 -16.33
CA ILE A 149 29.90 -31.72 -15.79
C ILE A 149 30.76 -32.39 -16.85
N PHE A 150 30.25 -33.40 -17.56
CA PHE A 150 31.02 -34.09 -18.59
C PHE A 150 31.29 -33.22 -19.83
N SER A 151 30.41 -32.33 -20.22
CA SER A 151 30.67 -31.38 -21.32
C SER A 151 31.78 -30.40 -20.97
N ASN A 152 31.89 -29.97 -19.74
CA ASN A 152 32.96 -29.08 -19.26
C ASN A 152 34.32 -29.79 -19.22
N LEU A 153 34.36 -31.07 -18.80
CA LEU A 153 35.60 -31.89 -18.83
C LEU A 153 36.08 -32.13 -20.25
N LYS A 154 35.21 -32.40 -21.19
CA LYS A 154 35.54 -32.62 -22.59
C LYS A 154 36.10 -31.36 -23.26
N ARG A 155 35.66 -30.20 -22.84
CA ARG A 155 36.14 -28.89 -23.35
C ARG A 155 37.56 -28.58 -22.91
N GLN A 156 37.98 -29.03 -21.71
CA GLN A 156 39.34 -28.84 -21.22
C GLN A 156 40.37 -29.73 -21.94
N GLN A 157 39.98 -30.93 -22.43
CA GLN A 157 40.86 -31.83 -23.18
C GLN A 157 41.05 -31.41 -24.63
N ALA A 158 40.24 -30.55 -25.19
CA ALA A 158 40.32 -30.08 -26.58
C ALA A 158 41.24 -28.83 -26.76
N THR A 159 41.86 -28.35 -25.69
CA THR A 159 42.70 -27.15 -25.67
C THR A 159 44.19 -27.47 -25.40
N GLU A 160 44.61 -28.74 -25.36
CA GLU A 160 45.99 -29.22 -25.45
C GLU A 160 46.19 -29.80 -26.86
#